data_9c26db7d1a64bd675d5ca9278ca7ff90
#
_entry.id   9c26db7d1a64bd675d5ca9278ca7ff90
#
_cell.length_a   1.000
_cell.length_b   1.000
_cell.length_c   1.000
_cell.angle_alpha   90.00
_cell.angle_beta   90.00
_cell.angle_gamma   90.00
#
_symmetry.space_group_name_H-M   'P 1'
#
loop_
_entity.id
_entity.type
_entity.pdbx_description
1 polymer ?
#
loop_
_entity_poly.entity_id
_entity_poly.type
_entity_poly.pdbx_seq_one_letter_code
_entity_poly.pdbx_strand_id
1 'polypeptide(L)'
;MDKDKQLIFVAPFPSWERLYLFLGGSEMEMIQETIMYFHKGGLVMWPLLFCSFAVFAIAIERFLFYKSADSGEKFKNDYCSLLSENNLQTAKELAQNTPGQIAEILCKAADNAKTQEDLVDYLENEMDILTALLKNKLDYLSIIVTMSPLLGLLGTIVGMIGAFSIFNVQAGAPMAITGGIGEALIATASGLCVAIVSLCFHSYFTHRMDNIITNTGRCATALIQANRRSMQK
;
A
#
# COMPACT_ATOMS: atom_id res chain seq x y z
N MET A 1 -2.21 48.34 -51.43
CA MET A 1 -2.15 48.59 -50.00
C MET A 1 -3.49 48.13 -49.41
N ASP A 2 -3.58 46.85 -49.16
CA ASP A 2 -4.63 46.33 -48.25
C ASP A 2 -4.20 44.95 -47.75
N LYS A 3 -4.17 44.81 -46.41
CA LYS A 3 -3.67 43.64 -45.69
C LYS A 3 -4.76 42.59 -45.54
N ASP A 4 -4.48 41.44 -46.05
CA ASP A 4 -5.28 40.23 -45.97
C ASP A 4 -5.72 39.90 -44.54
N LYS A 5 -7.00 40.02 -44.29
CA LYS A 5 -7.66 39.38 -43.15
C LYS A 5 -7.90 37.92 -43.52
N GLN A 6 -6.97 37.05 -43.08
CA GLN A 6 -7.29 35.62 -43.00
C GLN A 6 -8.27 35.41 -41.86
N LEU A 7 -9.53 35.28 -42.21
CA LEU A 7 -10.58 34.75 -41.37
C LEU A 7 -10.31 33.26 -41.15
N ILE A 8 -9.72 32.93 -40.01
CA ILE A 8 -9.67 31.56 -39.53
C ILE A 8 -11.10 31.16 -39.20
N PHE A 9 -11.69 30.36 -40.08
CA PHE A 9 -13.00 29.74 -39.90
C PHE A 9 -12.83 28.69 -38.77
N VAL A 10 -13.08 29.06 -37.52
CA VAL A 10 -13.16 28.16 -36.42
C VAL A 10 -14.50 27.44 -36.49
N ALA A 11 -14.51 26.26 -37.11
CA ALA A 11 -15.65 25.36 -37.00
C ALA A 11 -15.93 25.04 -35.50
N PRO A 12 -17.18 25.06 -35.08
CA PRO A 12 -17.53 24.76 -33.68
C PRO A 12 -17.41 23.25 -33.45
N PHE A 13 -16.23 22.80 -33.05
CA PHE A 13 -16.09 21.46 -32.52
C PHE A 13 -16.88 21.33 -31.22
N PRO A 14 -17.64 20.25 -31.00
CA PRO A 14 -18.36 20.00 -29.76
C PRO A 14 -17.42 20.05 -28.58
N SER A 15 -17.86 20.59 -27.46
CA SER A 15 -17.03 20.84 -26.24
C SER A 15 -16.32 19.58 -25.70
N TRP A 16 -16.85 18.40 -25.99
CA TRP A 16 -16.26 17.13 -25.61
C TRP A 16 -15.04 16.71 -26.47
N GLU A 17 -14.99 17.10 -27.76
CA GLU A 17 -13.82 16.85 -28.63
C GLU A 17 -12.61 17.69 -28.19
N ARG A 18 -12.83 18.94 -27.74
CA ARG A 18 -11.74 19.74 -27.13
C ARG A 18 -11.26 19.18 -25.83
N LEU A 19 -12.16 18.60 -25.03
CA LEU A 19 -11.82 17.93 -23.80
C LEU A 19 -11.00 16.65 -24.06
N TYR A 20 -11.36 15.88 -25.10
CA TYR A 20 -10.64 14.68 -25.53
C TYR A 20 -9.24 14.99 -26.07
N LEU A 21 -9.10 16.03 -26.88
CA LEU A 21 -7.79 16.50 -27.38
C LEU A 21 -6.92 17.07 -26.26
N PHE A 22 -7.51 17.75 -25.29
CA PHE A 22 -6.81 18.28 -24.13
C PHE A 22 -6.37 17.19 -23.15
N LEU A 23 -7.21 16.18 -22.90
CA LEU A 23 -6.88 15.05 -22.02
C LEU A 23 -5.97 14.03 -22.70
N GLY A 24 -6.21 13.69 -23.94
CA GLY A 24 -5.39 12.71 -24.67
C GLY A 24 -4.01 13.23 -25.07
N GLY A 25 -3.90 14.52 -25.39
CA GLY A 25 -2.61 15.17 -25.68
C GLY A 25 -1.72 15.26 -24.46
N SER A 26 -2.28 15.64 -23.31
CA SER A 26 -1.53 15.76 -22.05
C SER A 26 -1.06 14.41 -21.50
N GLU A 27 -1.82 13.34 -21.68
CA GLU A 27 -1.41 12.01 -21.24
C GLU A 27 -0.24 11.45 -22.08
N MET A 28 -0.28 11.66 -23.40
CA MET A 28 0.79 11.20 -24.29
C MET A 28 2.08 12.00 -24.09
N GLU A 29 1.98 13.30 -23.86
CA GLU A 29 3.12 14.13 -23.47
C GLU A 29 3.71 13.72 -22.14
N MET A 30 2.87 13.48 -21.13
CA MET A 30 3.35 12.99 -19.80
C MET A 30 4.04 11.63 -19.89
N ILE A 31 3.53 10.71 -20.71
CA ILE A 31 4.16 9.40 -20.92
C ILE A 31 5.53 9.57 -21.60
N GLN A 32 5.63 10.40 -22.62
CA GLN A 32 6.89 10.66 -23.34
C GLN A 32 7.91 11.35 -22.42
N GLU A 33 7.50 12.31 -21.64
CA GLU A 33 8.36 12.95 -20.64
C GLU A 33 8.83 11.95 -19.59
N THR A 34 7.95 11.10 -19.08
CA THR A 34 8.30 10.06 -18.10
C THR A 34 9.33 9.08 -18.65
N ILE A 35 9.17 8.63 -19.90
CA ILE A 35 10.14 7.75 -20.56
C ILE A 35 11.47 8.48 -20.76
N MET A 36 11.44 9.76 -21.14
CA MET A 36 12.65 10.58 -21.28
C MET A 36 13.39 10.75 -19.95
N TYR A 37 12.67 11.02 -18.86
CA TYR A 37 13.26 11.11 -17.52
C TYR A 37 13.80 9.75 -17.05
N PHE A 38 13.12 8.66 -17.39
CA PHE A 38 13.60 7.32 -17.09
C PHE A 38 14.94 7.01 -17.78
N HIS A 39 15.06 7.34 -19.07
CA HIS A 39 16.32 7.19 -19.79
C HIS A 39 17.42 8.12 -19.29
N LYS A 40 17.06 9.32 -18.85
CA LYS A 40 17.99 10.29 -18.27
C LYS A 40 18.43 9.94 -16.84
N GLY A 41 17.71 9.11 -16.11
CA GLY A 41 18.03 8.77 -14.72
C GLY A 41 19.04 7.63 -14.53
N GLY A 42 19.56 7.08 -15.62
CA GLY A 42 20.66 6.10 -15.62
C GLY A 42 20.33 4.72 -15.12
N LEU A 43 21.39 3.95 -14.81
CA LEU A 43 21.28 2.52 -14.44
C LEU A 43 20.42 2.27 -13.20
N VAL A 44 20.43 3.18 -12.24
CA VAL A 44 19.71 3.03 -10.96
C VAL A 44 18.19 3.12 -11.12
N MET A 45 17.70 3.65 -12.23
CA MET A 45 16.25 3.69 -12.51
C MET A 45 15.61 2.31 -12.64
N TRP A 46 16.36 1.29 -13.09
CA TRP A 46 15.85 -0.08 -13.23
C TRP A 46 15.49 -0.73 -11.90
N PRO A 47 16.36 -0.75 -10.88
CA PRO A 47 15.99 -1.19 -9.54
C PRO A 47 14.83 -0.40 -8.94
N LEU A 48 14.79 0.93 -9.14
CA LEU A 48 13.69 1.77 -8.65
C LEU A 48 12.35 1.44 -9.32
N LEU A 49 12.37 1.18 -10.62
CA LEU A 49 11.19 0.73 -11.36
C LEU A 49 10.68 -0.61 -10.80
N PHE A 50 11.58 -1.56 -10.55
CA PHE A 50 11.22 -2.84 -9.95
C PHE A 50 10.61 -2.66 -8.54
N CYS A 51 11.20 -1.82 -7.70
CA CYS A 51 10.65 -1.46 -6.39
C CYS A 51 9.24 -0.85 -6.52
N SER A 52 9.03 0.05 -7.49
CA SER A 52 7.72 0.65 -7.74
C SER A 52 6.66 -0.39 -8.09
N PHE A 53 6.94 -1.31 -9.01
CA PHE A 53 6.03 -2.41 -9.33
C PHE A 53 5.75 -3.31 -8.13
N ALA A 54 6.78 -3.64 -7.35
CA ALA A 54 6.63 -4.46 -6.14
C ALA A 54 5.71 -3.80 -5.12
N VAL A 55 5.82 -2.48 -4.92
CA VAL A 55 4.93 -1.71 -4.03
C VAL A 55 3.47 -1.85 -4.45
N PHE A 56 3.16 -1.63 -5.73
CA PHE A 56 1.78 -1.73 -6.21
C PHE A 56 1.26 -3.17 -6.14
N ALA A 57 2.07 -4.17 -6.49
CA ALA A 57 1.68 -5.57 -6.40
C ALA A 57 1.35 -5.98 -4.95
N ILE A 58 2.21 -5.61 -4.00
CA ILE A 58 1.98 -5.87 -2.58
C ILE A 58 0.76 -5.08 -2.07
N ALA A 59 0.59 -3.83 -2.48
CA ALA A 59 -0.54 -3.00 -2.07
C ALA A 59 -1.87 -3.60 -2.51
N ILE A 60 -2.00 -4.03 -3.76
CA ILE A 60 -3.22 -4.66 -4.27
C ILE A 60 -3.51 -5.96 -3.52
N GLU A 61 -2.50 -6.82 -3.36
CA GLU A 61 -2.66 -8.10 -2.66
C GLU A 61 -3.06 -7.88 -1.19
N ARG A 62 -2.40 -6.96 -0.48
CA ARG A 62 -2.75 -6.65 0.92
C ARG A 62 -4.13 -6.04 1.06
N PHE A 63 -4.52 -5.16 0.15
CA PHE A 63 -5.86 -4.59 0.14
C PHE A 63 -6.96 -5.67 0.05
N LEU A 64 -6.80 -6.62 -0.87
CA LEU A 64 -7.72 -7.74 -1.04
C LEU A 64 -7.71 -8.67 0.18
N PHE A 65 -6.53 -8.95 0.71
CA PHE A 65 -6.39 -9.81 1.89
C PHE A 65 -7.07 -9.22 3.13
N TYR A 66 -6.81 -7.95 3.45
CA TYR A 66 -7.44 -7.31 4.61
C TYR A 66 -8.96 -7.15 4.46
N LYS A 67 -9.44 -6.96 3.24
CA LYS A 67 -10.88 -6.94 2.97
C LYS A 67 -11.52 -8.30 3.23
N SER A 68 -10.82 -9.39 2.96
CA SER A 68 -11.29 -10.76 3.21
C SER A 68 -11.14 -11.17 4.67
N ALA A 69 -10.11 -10.71 5.35
CA ALA A 69 -9.85 -11.06 6.75
C ALA A 69 -10.79 -10.36 7.73
N ASP A 70 -11.19 -9.13 7.42
CA ASP A 70 -12.04 -8.31 8.29
C ASP A 70 -13.52 -8.69 8.16
N SER A 71 -14.13 -9.14 9.25
CA SER A 71 -15.57 -9.47 9.31
C SER A 71 -16.48 -8.24 9.43
N GLY A 72 -15.91 -7.02 9.42
CA GLY A 72 -16.63 -5.75 9.49
C GLY A 72 -16.91 -5.26 10.92
N GLU A 73 -17.02 -3.93 11.06
CA GLU A 73 -17.24 -3.29 12.36
C GLU A 73 -18.61 -3.62 12.97
N LYS A 74 -19.62 -3.76 12.13
CA LYS A 74 -20.98 -4.13 12.57
C LYS A 74 -20.98 -5.48 13.28
N PHE A 75 -20.37 -6.50 12.65
CA PHE A 75 -20.22 -7.81 13.25
C PHE A 75 -19.59 -7.75 14.65
N LYS A 76 -18.47 -7.02 14.78
CA LYS A 76 -17.73 -6.92 16.03
C LYS A 76 -18.56 -6.29 17.15
N ASN A 77 -19.32 -5.23 16.84
CA ASN A 77 -20.18 -4.55 17.80
C ASN A 77 -21.37 -5.43 18.21
N ASP A 78 -22.05 -6.06 17.25
CA ASP A 78 -23.19 -6.93 17.50
C ASP A 78 -22.75 -8.18 18.30
N TYR A 79 -21.59 -8.77 17.96
CA TYR A 79 -21.02 -9.91 18.67
C TYR A 79 -20.68 -9.58 20.12
N CYS A 80 -20.00 -8.46 20.37
CA CYS A 80 -19.67 -8.02 21.72
C CYS A 80 -20.93 -7.67 22.54
N SER A 81 -21.98 -7.11 21.94
CA SER A 81 -23.25 -6.81 22.65
C SER A 81 -23.98 -8.08 23.06
N LEU A 82 -24.09 -9.06 22.16
CA LEU A 82 -24.70 -10.37 22.45
C LEU A 82 -23.98 -11.11 23.60
N LEU A 83 -22.66 -11.05 23.63
CA LEU A 83 -21.88 -11.65 24.70
C LEU A 83 -22.05 -10.90 26.04
N SER A 84 -22.24 -9.58 26.02
CA SER A 84 -22.54 -8.81 27.23
C SER A 84 -23.90 -9.15 27.83
N GLU A 85 -24.88 -9.49 26.97
CA GLU A 85 -26.21 -9.99 27.36
C GLU A 85 -26.22 -11.47 27.74
N ASN A 86 -25.04 -12.13 27.77
CA ASN A 86 -24.87 -13.55 28.06
C ASN A 86 -25.59 -14.51 27.09
N ASN A 87 -25.77 -14.07 25.85
CA ASN A 87 -26.42 -14.81 24.78
C ASN A 87 -25.39 -15.50 23.87
N LEU A 88 -24.66 -16.48 24.42
CA LEU A 88 -23.58 -17.21 23.73
C LEU A 88 -24.07 -17.92 22.47
N GLN A 89 -25.28 -18.49 22.49
CA GLN A 89 -25.79 -19.24 21.35
C GLN A 89 -26.04 -18.36 20.13
N THR A 90 -26.68 -17.21 20.32
CA THR A 90 -26.93 -16.24 19.23
C THR A 90 -25.63 -15.60 18.73
N ALA A 91 -24.67 -15.35 19.64
CA ALA A 91 -23.36 -14.85 19.24
C ALA A 91 -22.62 -15.87 18.35
N LYS A 92 -22.70 -17.16 18.67
CA LYS A 92 -22.14 -18.24 17.85
C LYS A 92 -22.80 -18.32 16.47
N GLU A 93 -24.14 -18.27 16.41
CA GLU A 93 -24.88 -18.26 15.14
C GLU A 93 -24.52 -17.06 14.28
N LEU A 94 -24.34 -15.88 14.88
CA LEU A 94 -23.86 -14.68 14.19
C LEU A 94 -22.46 -14.90 13.60
N ALA A 95 -21.56 -15.52 14.36
CA ALA A 95 -20.19 -15.82 13.87
C ALA A 95 -20.22 -16.86 12.74
N GLN A 96 -21.07 -17.89 12.80
CA GLN A 96 -21.20 -18.89 11.74
C GLN A 96 -21.71 -18.31 10.42
N ASN A 97 -22.60 -17.31 10.49
CA ASN A 97 -23.23 -16.71 9.31
C ASN A 97 -22.44 -15.52 8.75
N THR A 98 -21.37 -15.07 9.41
CA THR A 98 -20.58 -13.91 8.98
C THR A 98 -19.30 -14.38 8.30
N PRO A 99 -19.00 -13.91 7.07
CA PRO A 99 -17.75 -14.21 6.41
C PRO A 99 -16.59 -13.44 7.06
N GLY A 100 -15.40 -14.03 7.06
CA GLY A 100 -14.17 -13.42 7.53
C GLY A 100 -13.42 -14.27 8.55
N GLN A 101 -12.09 -14.09 8.60
CA GLN A 101 -11.23 -14.89 9.48
C GLN A 101 -11.55 -14.65 10.97
N ILE A 102 -11.94 -13.42 11.32
CA ILE A 102 -12.28 -13.07 12.71
C ILE A 102 -13.50 -13.89 13.18
N ALA A 103 -14.55 -13.92 12.39
CA ALA A 103 -15.77 -14.67 12.72
C ALA A 103 -15.48 -16.18 12.80
N GLU A 104 -14.65 -16.69 11.89
CA GLU A 104 -14.24 -18.10 11.88
C GLU A 104 -13.44 -18.48 13.14
N ILE A 105 -12.48 -17.67 13.57
CA ILE A 105 -11.69 -17.89 14.80
C ILE A 105 -12.61 -17.93 16.01
N LEU A 106 -13.50 -16.94 16.15
CA LEU A 106 -14.41 -16.84 17.30
C LEU A 106 -15.43 -18.01 17.34
N CYS A 107 -15.90 -18.43 16.17
CA CYS A 107 -16.80 -19.59 16.07
C CYS A 107 -16.09 -20.88 16.48
N LYS A 108 -14.90 -21.15 15.94
CA LYS A 108 -14.10 -22.34 16.28
C LYS A 108 -13.69 -22.35 17.76
N ALA A 109 -13.37 -21.21 18.33
CA ALA A 109 -13.05 -21.06 19.74
C ALA A 109 -14.25 -21.50 20.63
N ALA A 110 -15.45 -21.04 20.27
CA ALA A 110 -16.66 -21.41 21.00
C ALA A 110 -17.02 -22.90 20.88
N ASP A 111 -16.63 -23.57 19.77
CA ASP A 111 -16.92 -24.99 19.53
C ASP A 111 -15.93 -25.95 20.18
N ASN A 112 -14.63 -25.61 20.16
CA ASN A 112 -13.57 -26.55 20.53
C ASN A 112 -13.17 -26.46 21.98
N ALA A 113 -13.49 -25.38 22.70
CA ALA A 113 -13.08 -25.18 24.08
C ALA A 113 -13.93 -26.05 25.04
N LYS A 114 -13.29 -26.99 25.69
CA LYS A 114 -13.91 -27.82 26.75
C LYS A 114 -13.73 -27.21 28.14
N THR A 115 -12.63 -26.52 28.35
CA THR A 115 -12.31 -25.81 29.58
C THR A 115 -12.09 -24.33 29.31
N GLN A 116 -12.06 -23.52 30.39
CA GLN A 116 -11.73 -22.09 30.28
C GLN A 116 -10.29 -21.88 29.83
N GLU A 117 -9.35 -22.73 30.27
CA GLU A 117 -7.94 -22.69 29.86
C GLU A 117 -7.80 -23.02 28.38
N ASP A 118 -8.43 -24.09 27.89
CA ASP A 118 -8.42 -24.44 26.46
C ASP A 118 -8.93 -23.29 25.57
N LEU A 119 -9.95 -22.55 26.05
CA LEU A 119 -10.49 -21.40 25.30
C LEU A 119 -9.45 -20.28 25.20
N VAL A 120 -8.78 -19.96 26.28
CA VAL A 120 -7.76 -18.89 26.33
C VAL A 120 -6.59 -19.28 25.43
N ASP A 121 -6.03 -20.48 25.61
CA ASP A 121 -4.87 -20.96 24.84
C ASP A 121 -5.17 -21.02 23.34
N TYR A 122 -6.38 -21.48 22.98
CA TYR A 122 -6.82 -21.51 21.58
C TYR A 122 -6.89 -20.09 20.97
N LEU A 123 -7.52 -19.15 21.68
CA LEU A 123 -7.67 -17.78 21.20
C LEU A 123 -6.31 -17.06 21.10
N GLU A 124 -5.42 -17.25 22.07
CA GLU A 124 -4.07 -16.67 22.03
C GLU A 124 -3.28 -17.20 20.82
N ASN A 125 -3.28 -18.50 20.60
CA ASN A 125 -2.61 -19.11 19.46
C ASN A 125 -3.17 -18.61 18.10
N GLU A 126 -4.50 -18.56 17.96
CA GLU A 126 -5.13 -18.07 16.72
C GLU A 126 -4.90 -16.56 16.49
N MET A 127 -4.84 -15.77 17.56
CA MET A 127 -4.50 -14.35 17.48
C MET A 127 -3.06 -14.13 17.04
N ASP A 128 -2.12 -14.95 17.49
CA ASP A 128 -0.73 -14.90 17.08
C ASP A 128 -0.58 -15.28 15.59
N ILE A 129 -1.27 -16.35 15.16
CA ILE A 129 -1.30 -16.76 13.76
C ILE A 129 -1.91 -15.66 12.89
N LEU A 130 -3.04 -15.09 13.29
CA LEU A 130 -3.69 -13.99 12.56
C LEU A 130 -2.76 -12.78 12.46
N THR A 131 -2.10 -12.41 13.56
CA THR A 131 -1.15 -11.30 13.60
C THR A 131 0.02 -11.53 12.64
N ALA A 132 0.58 -12.74 12.63
CA ALA A 132 1.66 -13.11 11.70
C ALA A 132 1.20 -13.04 10.23
N LEU A 133 -0.01 -13.51 9.92
CA LEU A 133 -0.58 -13.45 8.58
C LEU A 133 -0.86 -12.01 8.11
N LEU A 134 -1.37 -11.16 9.00
CA LEU A 134 -1.61 -9.75 8.72
C LEU A 134 -0.30 -8.98 8.51
N LYS A 135 0.71 -9.24 9.33
CA LYS A 135 2.02 -8.60 9.24
C LYS A 135 2.83 -9.03 8.02
N ASN A 136 2.58 -10.24 7.52
CA ASN A 136 3.27 -10.77 6.35
C ASN A 136 3.21 -9.76 5.19
N LYS A 137 4.33 -9.62 4.46
CA LYS A 137 4.56 -8.68 3.35
C LYS A 137 4.58 -7.18 3.71
N LEU A 138 4.14 -6.74 4.90
CA LEU A 138 4.35 -5.36 5.33
C LEU A 138 5.85 -5.07 5.53
N ASP A 139 6.60 -6.06 5.97
CA ASP A 139 8.06 -5.96 6.14
C ASP A 139 8.75 -5.65 4.80
N TYR A 140 8.27 -6.21 3.67
CA TYR A 140 8.80 -5.87 2.34
C TYR A 140 8.51 -4.42 1.95
N LEU A 141 7.31 -3.89 2.27
CA LEU A 141 7.02 -2.47 2.06
C LEU A 141 7.95 -1.59 2.90
N SER A 142 8.20 -1.95 4.16
CA SER A 142 9.12 -1.24 5.04
C SER A 142 10.56 -1.21 4.49
N ILE A 143 11.02 -2.35 3.93
CA ILE A 143 12.32 -2.43 3.27
C ILE A 143 12.36 -1.48 2.06
N ILE A 144 11.33 -1.45 1.21
CA ILE A 144 11.29 -0.58 0.04
C ILE A 144 11.28 0.91 0.44
N VAL A 145 10.57 1.27 1.52
CA VAL A 145 10.56 2.64 2.08
C VAL A 145 11.97 3.12 2.38
N THR A 146 12.81 2.25 2.96
CA THR A 146 14.18 2.60 3.33
C THR A 146 15.17 2.46 2.18
N MET A 147 15.01 1.44 1.33
CA MET A 147 15.93 1.18 0.21
C MET A 147 15.78 2.19 -0.94
N SER A 148 14.56 2.65 -1.24
CA SER A 148 14.34 3.51 -2.40
C SER A 148 15.09 4.83 -2.33
N PRO A 149 15.14 5.57 -1.20
CA PRO A 149 15.98 6.76 -1.08
C PRO A 149 17.49 6.46 -1.18
N LEU A 150 17.93 5.31 -0.64
CA LEU A 150 19.33 4.88 -0.73
C LEU A 150 19.73 4.56 -2.17
N LEU A 151 18.85 3.94 -2.94
CA LEU A 151 19.03 3.73 -4.37
C LEU A 151 19.09 5.07 -5.11
N GLY A 152 18.22 6.04 -4.77
CA GLY A 152 18.28 7.38 -5.32
C GLY A 152 19.62 8.09 -5.02
N LEU A 153 20.11 7.97 -3.78
CA LEU A 153 21.44 8.49 -3.40
C LEU A 153 22.57 7.78 -4.16
N LEU A 154 22.48 6.46 -4.33
CA LEU A 154 23.41 5.70 -5.15
C LEU A 154 23.45 6.25 -6.59
N GLY A 155 22.28 6.63 -7.13
CA GLY A 155 22.17 7.27 -8.44
C GLY A 155 22.97 8.57 -8.53
N THR A 156 23.01 9.39 -7.46
CA THR A 156 23.84 10.60 -7.47
C THR A 156 25.32 10.29 -7.51
N ILE A 157 25.76 9.29 -6.76
CA ILE A 157 27.18 8.91 -6.74
C ILE A 157 27.59 8.38 -8.11
N VAL A 158 26.81 7.48 -8.71
CA VAL A 158 27.10 6.90 -10.03
C VAL A 158 27.08 7.98 -11.13
N GLY A 159 26.06 8.85 -11.14
CA GLY A 159 25.93 9.94 -12.12
C GLY A 159 27.09 10.95 -12.04
N MET A 160 27.51 11.31 -10.83
CA MET A 160 28.64 12.21 -10.65
C MET A 160 30.00 11.58 -11.04
N ILE A 161 30.24 10.31 -10.68
CA ILE A 161 31.43 9.58 -11.11
C ILE A 161 31.51 9.55 -12.64
N GLY A 162 30.36 9.25 -13.31
CA GLY A 162 30.27 9.28 -14.77
C GLY A 162 30.62 10.67 -15.35
N ALA A 163 30.05 11.72 -14.79
CA ALA A 163 30.32 13.11 -15.23
C ALA A 163 31.80 13.49 -15.13
N PHE A 164 32.46 13.18 -13.99
CA PHE A 164 33.86 13.48 -13.79
C PHE A 164 34.80 12.61 -14.63
N SER A 165 34.43 11.37 -14.94
CA SER A 165 35.23 10.52 -15.82
C SER A 165 35.32 11.08 -17.25
N ILE A 166 34.20 11.61 -17.77
CA ILE A 166 34.15 12.23 -19.10
C ILE A 166 34.94 13.54 -19.13
N PHE A 167 34.89 14.34 -18.07
CA PHE A 167 35.63 15.59 -17.95
C PHE A 167 37.14 15.39 -18.04
N ASN A 168 37.66 14.33 -17.41
CA ASN A 168 39.09 14.02 -17.44
C ASN A 168 39.58 13.60 -18.84
N VAL A 169 38.74 13.03 -19.69
CA VAL A 169 39.12 12.57 -21.04
C VAL A 169 38.95 13.65 -22.09
N GLN A 170 37.98 14.55 -21.93
CA GLN A 170 37.70 15.67 -22.83
C GLN A 170 37.86 16.99 -22.08
N ALA A 171 39.10 17.44 -21.96
CA ALA A 171 39.41 18.68 -21.27
C ALA A 171 38.55 19.84 -21.84
N GLY A 172 37.56 20.28 -21.07
CA GLY A 172 36.77 21.47 -21.36
C GLY A 172 35.34 21.24 -21.89
N ALA A 173 34.67 20.11 -21.59
CA ALA A 173 33.27 19.93 -21.95
C ALA A 173 32.32 20.19 -20.74
N PRO A 174 31.95 21.45 -20.41
CA PRO A 174 31.06 21.77 -19.29
C PRO A 174 29.69 21.11 -19.39
N MET A 175 29.21 20.86 -20.61
CA MET A 175 27.93 20.20 -20.89
C MET A 175 27.86 18.75 -20.38
N ALA A 176 28.97 18.02 -20.37
CA ALA A 176 29.04 16.66 -19.88
C ALA A 176 28.82 16.59 -18.35
N ILE A 177 29.39 17.55 -17.61
CA ILE A 177 29.23 17.67 -16.15
C ILE A 177 27.76 17.98 -15.83
N THR A 178 27.18 18.95 -16.52
CA THR A 178 25.77 19.37 -16.32
C THR A 178 24.80 18.21 -16.59
N GLY A 179 25.08 17.40 -17.63
CA GLY A 179 24.28 16.19 -17.93
C GLY A 179 24.30 15.16 -16.81
N GLY A 180 25.48 14.81 -16.29
CA GLY A 180 25.61 13.83 -15.19
C GLY A 180 25.01 14.31 -13.86
N ILE A 181 25.09 15.62 -13.57
CA ILE A 181 24.37 16.19 -12.41
C ILE A 181 22.87 16.08 -12.60
N GLY A 182 22.36 16.36 -13.81
CA GLY A 182 20.95 16.20 -14.12
C GLY A 182 20.45 14.75 -13.93
N GLU A 183 21.23 13.77 -14.42
CA GLU A 183 20.97 12.35 -14.21
C GLU A 183 20.89 11.99 -12.71
N ALA A 184 21.85 12.45 -11.93
CA ALA A 184 21.93 12.24 -10.51
C ALA A 184 20.71 12.79 -9.76
N LEU A 185 20.26 13.98 -10.07
CA LEU A 185 19.10 14.63 -9.45
C LEU A 185 17.80 13.90 -9.78
N ILE A 186 17.63 13.44 -11.03
CA ILE A 186 16.45 12.66 -11.46
C ILE A 186 16.39 11.35 -10.68
N ALA A 187 17.49 10.62 -10.55
CA ALA A 187 17.53 9.37 -9.80
C ALA A 187 17.12 9.57 -8.34
N THR A 188 17.62 10.62 -7.68
CA THR A 188 17.27 10.93 -6.29
C THR A 188 15.80 11.30 -6.15
N ALA A 189 15.28 12.17 -7.00
CA ALA A 189 13.87 12.56 -6.98
C ALA A 189 12.95 11.33 -7.18
N SER A 190 13.29 10.45 -8.12
CA SER A 190 12.55 9.21 -8.38
C SER A 190 12.57 8.27 -7.17
N GLY A 191 13.73 8.10 -6.52
CA GLY A 191 13.87 7.28 -5.30
C GLY A 191 13.01 7.79 -4.15
N LEU A 192 12.96 9.12 -3.96
CA LEU A 192 12.13 9.75 -2.95
C LEU A 192 10.63 9.60 -3.26
N CYS A 193 10.22 9.72 -4.52
CA CYS A 193 8.84 9.50 -4.93
C CYS A 193 8.38 8.07 -4.61
N VAL A 194 9.17 7.06 -4.98
CA VAL A 194 8.88 5.65 -4.68
C VAL A 194 8.78 5.43 -3.17
N ALA A 195 9.69 6.01 -2.38
CA ALA A 195 9.69 5.90 -0.92
C ALA A 195 8.43 6.50 -0.29
N ILE A 196 8.01 7.68 -0.72
CA ILE A 196 6.81 8.36 -0.20
C ILE A 196 5.56 7.53 -0.49
N VAL A 197 5.39 7.04 -1.71
CA VAL A 197 4.26 6.18 -2.08
C VAL A 197 4.26 4.89 -1.26
N SER A 198 5.41 4.25 -1.10
CA SER A 198 5.57 3.03 -0.28
C SER A 198 5.23 3.29 1.18
N LEU A 199 5.67 4.43 1.73
CA LEU A 199 5.39 4.83 3.11
C LEU A 199 3.89 5.05 3.34
N CYS A 200 3.20 5.67 2.40
CA CYS A 200 1.75 5.86 2.47
C CYS A 200 1.01 4.52 2.54
N PHE A 201 1.35 3.57 1.67
CA PHE A 201 0.76 2.23 1.70
C PHE A 201 1.13 1.47 2.98
N HIS A 202 2.40 1.49 3.38
CA HIS A 202 2.84 0.85 4.61
C HIS A 202 2.10 1.37 5.84
N SER A 203 2.00 2.69 5.99
CA SER A 203 1.28 3.32 7.10
C SER A 203 -0.21 2.97 7.09
N TYR A 204 -0.86 3.02 5.93
CA TYR A 204 -2.26 2.65 5.79
C TYR A 204 -2.53 1.20 6.22
N PHE A 205 -1.73 0.26 5.72
CA PHE A 205 -1.90 -1.16 6.04
C PHE A 205 -1.54 -1.50 7.48
N THR A 206 -0.53 -0.86 8.04
CA THR A 206 -0.18 -1.03 9.47
C THR A 206 -1.34 -0.58 10.35
N HIS A 207 -1.89 0.60 10.10
CA HIS A 207 -3.05 1.07 10.84
C HIS A 207 -4.28 0.16 10.68
N ARG A 208 -4.51 -0.37 9.49
CA ARG A 208 -5.59 -1.33 9.23
C ARG A 208 -5.39 -2.64 9.97
N MET A 209 -4.17 -3.15 9.99
CA MET A 209 -3.77 -4.34 10.75
C MET A 209 -4.02 -4.16 12.25
N ASP A 210 -3.54 -3.06 12.83
CA ASP A 210 -3.70 -2.76 14.25
C ASP A 210 -5.17 -2.70 14.67
N ASN A 211 -6.01 -2.10 13.82
CA ASN A 211 -7.46 -2.07 14.06
C ASN A 211 -8.09 -3.47 14.04
N ILE A 212 -7.69 -4.33 13.10
CA ILE A 212 -8.18 -5.72 13.03
C ILE A 212 -7.76 -6.48 14.29
N ILE A 213 -6.49 -6.43 14.67
CA ILE A 213 -5.96 -7.13 15.85
C ILE A 213 -6.65 -6.65 17.12
N THR A 214 -6.74 -5.34 17.31
CA THR A 214 -7.37 -4.74 18.51
C THR A 214 -8.84 -5.15 18.62
N ASN A 215 -9.59 -5.09 17.53
CA ASN A 215 -11.00 -5.44 17.52
C ASN A 215 -11.21 -6.96 17.74
N THR A 216 -10.37 -7.79 17.16
CA THR A 216 -10.41 -9.25 17.39
C THR A 216 -10.11 -9.58 18.84
N GLY A 217 -9.10 -8.94 19.43
CA GLY A 217 -8.77 -9.09 20.86
C GLY A 217 -9.91 -8.67 21.79
N ARG A 218 -10.65 -7.61 21.44
CA ARG A 218 -11.86 -7.21 22.21
C ARG A 218 -12.95 -8.25 22.15
N CYS A 219 -13.23 -8.84 20.97
CA CYS A 219 -14.21 -9.90 20.82
C CYS A 219 -13.77 -11.19 21.54
N ALA A 220 -12.49 -11.55 21.46
CA ALA A 220 -11.93 -12.70 22.18
C ALA A 220 -12.06 -12.53 23.70
N THR A 221 -11.71 -11.37 24.24
CA THR A 221 -11.87 -11.06 25.67
C THR A 221 -13.33 -11.12 26.11
N ALA A 222 -14.26 -10.61 25.29
CA ALA A 222 -15.69 -10.68 25.57
C ALA A 222 -16.18 -12.15 25.61
N LEU A 223 -15.73 -12.99 24.69
CA LEU A 223 -16.03 -14.42 24.65
C LEU A 223 -15.53 -15.15 25.91
N ILE A 224 -14.29 -14.92 26.30
CA ILE A 224 -13.69 -15.49 27.52
C ILE A 224 -14.52 -15.12 28.76
N GLN A 225 -14.91 -13.86 28.88
CA GLN A 225 -15.71 -13.38 30.02
C GLN A 225 -17.13 -13.98 30.03
N ALA A 226 -17.78 -14.09 28.86
CA ALA A 226 -19.10 -14.69 28.75
C ALA A 226 -19.07 -16.19 29.10
N ASN A 227 -18.08 -16.92 28.61
CA ASN A 227 -17.88 -18.33 28.92
C ASN A 227 -17.66 -18.55 30.42
N ARG A 228 -16.84 -17.72 31.05
CA ARG A 228 -16.59 -17.76 32.51
C ARG A 228 -17.88 -17.56 33.32
N ARG A 229 -18.75 -16.63 32.90
CA ARG A 229 -20.05 -16.39 33.58
C ARG A 229 -21.01 -17.58 33.39
N SER A 230 -20.95 -18.29 32.26
CA SER A 230 -21.81 -19.46 32.01
C SER A 230 -21.40 -20.67 32.86
N MET A 231 -20.09 -20.83 33.17
CA MET A 231 -19.57 -21.91 34.01
C MET A 231 -19.81 -21.70 35.52
N GLN A 232 -20.10 -20.47 35.93
CA GLN A 232 -20.37 -20.13 37.34
C GLN A 232 -21.85 -20.26 37.73
N LYS A 233 -22.73 -20.51 36.78
CA LYS A 233 -24.15 -20.78 36.99
C LYS A 233 -24.44 -22.27 37.06
#